data_b151ff384e543c2348c6a61349edfbfb
#
_entry.id   b151ff384e543c2348c6a61349edfbfb
#
_cell.length_a   1.000
_cell.length_b   1.000
_cell.length_c   1.000
_cell.angle_alpha   90.00
_cell.angle_beta   90.00
_cell.angle_gamma   90.00
#
_symmetry.space_group_name_H-M   'P 1'
#
loop_
_entity.id
_entity.type
_entity.pdbx_description
1 polymer ?
#
loop_
_entity_poly.entity_id
_entity_poly.type
_entity_poly.pdbx_seq_one_letter_code
_entity_poly.pdbx_strand_id
1 'polypeptide(L)'
;IKIHFGEPGNLAYLRPNYSKVIVDLVKKLGGKPFLTDCNTLYVGGRKNALDHLDSAYVNGYNPFTTGCHIIIADGLKGTDEQYVEINQEYVKTAKIGRAIMDADVIISMNHFKGHEGTGFGGAIKNIGMGCGSRAGKMEMHSSGKPNVIPEHCKKCKQCIKICAHGAISYNEEGKAVIDHNKCVGCGRCIGICNFDAIKSPNDQAADILNKKMAEYALAVV
;
A
#
# COMPACT_ATOMS: atom_id res chain seq x y z
N ILE A 1 8.56 12.25 4.53
CA ILE A 1 9.00 11.28 5.57
C ILE A 1 8.11 10.07 5.46
N LYS A 2 8.66 8.95 4.99
CA LYS A 2 7.94 7.67 4.90
C LYS A 2 7.95 6.95 6.23
N ILE A 3 6.78 6.63 6.74
CA ILE A 3 6.60 5.94 8.01
C ILE A 3 5.38 5.01 7.94
N HIS A 4 5.37 3.96 8.76
CA HIS A 4 4.20 3.12 8.98
C HIS A 4 3.42 3.66 10.18
N PHE A 5 2.20 4.14 9.97
CA PHE A 5 1.39 4.78 11.03
C PHE A 5 0.85 3.83 12.10
N GLY A 6 1.03 2.52 11.94
CA GLY A 6 0.46 1.49 12.81
C GLY A 6 -0.93 1.05 12.39
N GLU A 7 -1.33 -0.15 12.80
CA GLU A 7 -2.71 -0.62 12.69
C GLU A 7 -3.47 -0.26 13.98
N PRO A 8 -4.78 0.01 13.92
CA PRO A 8 -5.59 0.21 15.11
C PRO A 8 -5.46 -0.96 16.10
N GLY A 9 -5.21 -0.65 17.37
CA GLY A 9 -5.02 -1.64 18.43
C GLY A 9 -3.63 -2.27 18.52
N ASN A 10 -2.75 -2.08 17.54
CA ASN A 10 -1.35 -2.53 17.61
C ASN A 10 -0.48 -1.42 18.21
N LEU A 11 0.18 -1.70 19.32
CA LEU A 11 1.04 -0.74 20.01
C LEU A 11 2.52 -0.76 19.54
N ALA A 12 2.90 -1.70 18.70
CA ALA A 12 4.27 -1.88 18.21
C ALA A 12 4.53 -1.06 16.93
N TYR A 13 4.45 0.26 17.01
CA TYR A 13 4.80 1.20 15.95
C TYR A 13 5.67 2.34 16.49
N LEU A 14 6.39 3.05 15.64
CA LEU A 14 7.12 4.26 16.04
C LEU A 14 6.12 5.32 16.52
N ARG A 15 6.44 5.99 17.62
CA ARG A 15 5.55 7.01 18.18
C ARG A 15 5.68 8.34 17.45
N PRO A 16 4.63 9.18 17.41
CA PRO A 16 4.63 10.47 16.72
C PRO A 16 5.75 11.43 17.15
N ASN A 17 6.16 11.37 18.41
CA ASN A 17 7.24 12.20 18.95
C ASN A 17 8.59 11.97 18.24
N TYR A 18 8.88 10.76 17.79
CA TYR A 18 10.08 10.49 16.99
C TYR A 18 9.99 11.16 15.61
N SER A 19 8.81 11.08 14.97
CA SER A 19 8.58 11.75 13.69
C SER A 19 8.67 13.26 13.83
N LYS A 20 8.17 13.82 14.94
CA LYS A 20 8.25 15.25 15.21
C LYS A 20 9.69 15.76 15.23
N VAL A 21 10.62 15.04 15.84
CA VAL A 21 12.05 15.42 15.85
C VAL A 21 12.61 15.57 14.43
N ILE A 22 12.27 14.63 13.55
CA ILE A 22 12.71 14.69 12.14
C ILE A 22 12.00 15.81 11.40
N VAL A 23 10.71 16.02 11.62
CA VAL A 23 9.93 17.11 11.04
C VAL A 23 10.52 18.46 11.43
N ASP A 24 10.83 18.68 12.71
CA ASP A 24 11.41 19.91 13.21
C ASP A 24 12.81 20.18 12.60
N LEU A 25 13.62 19.10 12.46
CA LEU A 25 14.93 19.20 11.81
C LEU A 25 14.80 19.59 10.33
N VAL A 26 13.92 18.93 9.58
CA VAL A 26 13.69 19.25 8.16
C VAL A 26 13.23 20.70 8.00
N LYS A 27 12.32 21.20 8.85
CA LYS A 27 11.87 22.59 8.85
C LYS A 27 13.00 23.57 9.17
N LYS A 28 13.85 23.23 10.16
CA LYS A 28 15.03 24.04 10.52
C LYS A 28 16.00 24.17 9.36
N LEU A 29 16.09 23.16 8.50
CA LEU A 29 16.90 23.16 7.27
C LEU A 29 16.20 23.82 6.07
N GLY A 30 15.02 24.40 6.25
CA GLY A 30 14.25 25.09 5.20
C GLY A 30 13.34 24.18 4.37
N GLY A 31 13.26 22.88 4.68
CA GLY A 31 12.38 21.95 3.98
C GLY A 31 10.91 22.06 4.39
N LYS A 32 10.02 21.52 3.55
CA LYS A 32 8.56 21.42 3.78
C LYS A 32 8.16 19.95 3.96
N PRO A 33 8.25 19.39 5.19
CA PRO A 33 8.00 17.98 5.40
C PRO A 33 6.51 17.63 5.40
N PHE A 34 6.20 16.42 4.95
CA PHE A 34 4.95 15.71 5.21
C PHE A 34 5.23 14.26 5.58
N LEU A 35 4.34 13.64 6.33
CA LEU A 35 4.38 12.20 6.63
C LEU A 35 3.57 11.45 5.59
N THR A 36 4.02 10.25 5.21
CA THR A 36 3.35 9.48 4.18
C THR A 36 3.47 7.96 4.37
N ASP A 37 2.48 7.25 3.86
CA ASP A 37 2.44 5.81 3.61
C ASP A 37 1.51 5.57 2.41
N CYS A 38 1.49 4.35 1.87
CA CYS A 38 0.49 3.91 0.88
C CYS A 38 -0.51 2.94 1.50
N ASN A 39 -1.71 2.87 0.92
CA ASN A 39 -2.79 1.99 1.35
C ASN A 39 -2.39 0.51 1.31
N THR A 40 -3.03 -0.31 2.15
CA THR A 40 -2.77 -1.75 2.24
C THR A 40 -3.62 -2.57 1.26
N LEU A 41 -3.20 -3.82 1.01
CA LEU A 41 -3.99 -4.81 0.27
C LEU A 41 -4.94 -5.59 1.18
N TYR A 42 -4.55 -5.79 2.43
CA TYR A 42 -5.30 -6.61 3.39
C TYR A 42 -6.37 -5.80 4.11
N VAL A 43 -7.27 -6.53 4.75
CA VAL A 43 -8.29 -6.00 5.65
C VAL A 43 -7.62 -5.33 6.84
N GLY A 44 -8.10 -4.15 7.19
CA GLY A 44 -7.57 -3.36 8.30
C GLY A 44 -7.94 -1.89 8.15
N GLY A 45 -7.49 -1.07 9.08
CA GLY A 45 -7.79 0.36 9.13
C GLY A 45 -7.04 1.20 8.09
N ARG A 46 -6.32 0.60 7.13
CA ARG A 46 -5.48 1.34 6.16
C ARG A 46 -5.76 0.96 4.71
N LYS A 47 -6.99 0.48 4.42
CA LYS A 47 -7.37 -0.01 3.10
C LYS A 47 -7.69 1.10 2.08
N ASN A 48 -8.06 2.28 2.53
CA ASN A 48 -8.29 3.49 1.74
C ASN A 48 -7.76 4.70 2.52
N ALA A 49 -7.62 5.85 1.86
CA ALA A 49 -6.98 7.00 2.48
C ALA A 49 -7.73 7.55 3.71
N LEU A 50 -9.06 7.48 3.74
CA LEU A 50 -9.82 7.99 4.88
C LEU A 50 -9.60 7.11 6.12
N ASP A 51 -9.83 5.81 6.00
CA ASP A 51 -9.58 4.85 7.09
C ASP A 51 -8.09 4.88 7.50
N HIS A 52 -7.18 5.09 6.55
CA HIS A 52 -5.75 5.18 6.81
C HIS A 52 -5.38 6.43 7.62
N LEU A 53 -5.99 7.57 7.32
CA LEU A 53 -5.85 8.80 8.10
C LEU A 53 -6.48 8.63 9.49
N ASP A 54 -7.65 8.01 9.60
CA ASP A 54 -8.28 7.72 10.89
C ASP A 54 -7.38 6.82 11.74
N SER A 55 -6.78 5.78 11.15
CA SER A 55 -5.80 4.92 11.84
C SER A 55 -4.58 5.71 12.32
N ALA A 56 -4.06 6.63 11.48
CA ALA A 56 -2.96 7.51 11.85
C ALA A 56 -3.36 8.40 13.04
N TYR A 57 -4.54 8.99 13.00
CA TYR A 57 -5.04 9.87 14.07
C TYR A 57 -5.27 9.14 15.39
N VAL A 58 -5.85 7.95 15.36
CA VAL A 58 -6.02 7.09 16.56
C VAL A 58 -4.66 6.74 17.17
N ASN A 59 -3.63 6.54 16.34
CA ASN A 59 -2.26 6.28 16.77
C ASN A 59 -1.47 7.56 17.13
N GLY A 60 -2.13 8.72 17.16
CA GLY A 60 -1.57 10.00 17.59
C GLY A 60 -0.84 10.77 16.48
N TYR A 61 -0.81 10.28 15.25
CA TYR A 61 -0.24 11.00 14.10
C TYR A 61 -1.26 11.99 13.53
N ASN A 62 -1.01 13.26 13.72
CA ASN A 62 -1.81 14.35 13.14
C ASN A 62 -0.95 15.62 13.02
N PRO A 63 -1.39 16.65 12.29
CA PRO A 63 -0.61 17.87 12.10
C PRO A 63 -0.25 18.62 13.40
N PHE A 64 -1.07 18.50 14.44
CA PHE A 64 -0.83 19.18 15.71
C PHE A 64 0.25 18.47 16.55
N THR A 65 0.29 17.14 16.52
CA THR A 65 1.27 16.34 17.27
C THR A 65 2.62 16.25 16.55
N THR A 66 2.62 16.14 15.21
CA THR A 66 3.82 15.93 14.41
C THR A 66 4.37 17.22 13.81
N GLY A 67 3.55 18.26 13.72
CA GLY A 67 3.92 19.56 13.15
C GLY A 67 3.94 19.60 11.62
N CYS A 68 3.44 18.57 10.91
CA CYS A 68 3.32 18.58 9.45
C CYS A 68 2.10 17.80 8.99
N HIS A 69 1.71 17.97 7.72
CA HIS A 69 0.58 17.27 7.13
C HIS A 69 0.86 15.79 6.90
N ILE A 70 -0.21 15.00 6.76
CA ILE A 70 -0.17 13.60 6.34
C ILE A 70 -0.78 13.50 4.95
N ILE A 71 -0.11 12.84 4.04
CA ILE A 71 -0.56 12.55 2.68
C ILE A 71 -0.49 11.04 2.46
N ILE A 72 -1.60 10.41 2.09
CA ILE A 72 -1.60 9.00 1.68
C ILE A 72 -1.19 8.97 0.21
N ALA A 73 0.01 8.46 -0.05
CA ALA A 73 0.74 8.71 -1.29
C ALA A 73 0.13 8.09 -2.56
N ASP A 74 -0.66 7.05 -2.42
CA ASP A 74 -1.35 6.38 -3.53
C ASP A 74 -2.83 6.76 -3.64
N GLY A 75 -3.21 7.90 -3.02
CA GLY A 75 -4.52 8.52 -3.13
C GLY A 75 -5.65 7.77 -2.44
N LEU A 76 -6.89 8.22 -2.68
CA LEU A 76 -8.08 7.76 -1.94
C LEU A 76 -8.27 6.24 -1.98
N LYS A 77 -7.98 5.60 -3.11
CA LYS A 77 -8.23 4.17 -3.34
C LYS A 77 -6.98 3.34 -3.61
N GLY A 78 -5.80 3.90 -3.36
CA GLY A 78 -4.53 3.19 -3.59
C GLY A 78 -4.14 3.07 -5.07
N THR A 79 -4.64 3.94 -5.93
CA THR A 79 -4.48 3.86 -7.40
C THR A 79 -3.89 5.13 -8.02
N ASP A 80 -3.49 6.09 -7.20
CA ASP A 80 -2.71 7.24 -7.65
C ASP A 80 -1.23 6.88 -7.61
N GLU A 81 -0.69 6.55 -8.79
CA GLU A 81 0.63 5.94 -8.90
C GLU A 81 1.45 6.51 -10.06
N GLN A 82 2.75 6.39 -9.92
CA GLN A 82 3.72 6.61 -10.98
C GLN A 82 4.40 5.29 -11.35
N TYR A 83 4.60 5.11 -12.64
CA TYR A 83 5.36 3.99 -13.20
C TYR A 83 6.82 4.38 -13.30
N VAL A 84 7.70 3.57 -12.69
CA VAL A 84 9.14 3.78 -12.68
C VAL A 84 9.82 2.60 -13.35
N GLU A 85 10.46 2.82 -14.48
CA GLU A 85 11.24 1.78 -15.18
C GLU A 85 12.53 1.50 -14.42
N ILE A 86 12.69 0.27 -13.94
CA ILE A 86 13.90 -0.18 -13.22
C ILE A 86 14.61 -1.33 -13.92
N ASN A 87 13.93 -2.02 -14.83
CA ASN A 87 14.48 -3.08 -15.68
C ASN A 87 15.25 -4.19 -14.92
N GLN A 88 14.79 -4.53 -13.71
CA GLN A 88 15.39 -5.57 -12.90
C GLN A 88 14.92 -6.98 -13.31
N GLU A 89 15.40 -8.00 -12.64
CA GLU A 89 15.10 -9.42 -12.96
C GLU A 89 13.61 -9.72 -12.84
N TYR A 90 12.98 -9.35 -11.73
CA TYR A 90 11.58 -9.65 -11.39
C TYR A 90 10.61 -8.52 -11.72
N VAL A 91 11.06 -7.26 -11.68
CA VAL A 91 10.22 -6.08 -11.90
C VAL A 91 10.84 -5.22 -13.00
N LYS A 92 10.11 -5.03 -14.10
CA LYS A 92 10.53 -4.14 -15.17
C LYS A 92 10.12 -2.69 -14.88
N THR A 93 8.89 -2.52 -14.40
CA THR A 93 8.30 -1.21 -14.13
C THR A 93 7.61 -1.26 -12.77
N ALA A 94 8.16 -0.57 -11.78
CA ALA A 94 7.58 -0.47 -10.46
C ALA A 94 6.42 0.55 -10.44
N LYS A 95 5.41 0.32 -9.59
CA LYS A 95 4.22 1.15 -9.42
C LYS A 95 4.26 1.77 -8.03
N ILE A 96 4.72 3.01 -7.97
CA ILE A 96 4.98 3.74 -6.72
C ILE A 96 3.90 4.79 -6.48
N GLY A 97 3.50 4.99 -5.22
CA GLY A 97 2.53 6.03 -4.85
C GLY A 97 2.98 7.42 -5.31
N ARG A 98 2.11 8.16 -5.99
CA ARG A 98 2.41 9.42 -6.66
C ARG A 98 3.12 10.42 -5.76
N ALA A 99 2.58 10.70 -4.57
CA ALA A 99 3.14 11.71 -3.68
C ALA A 99 4.54 11.36 -3.14
N ILE A 100 4.98 10.11 -3.23
CA ILE A 100 6.37 9.71 -2.92
C ILE A 100 7.30 10.16 -4.03
N MET A 101 6.89 9.95 -5.28
CA MET A 101 7.69 10.32 -6.45
C MET A 101 7.71 11.84 -6.72
N ASP A 102 6.70 12.57 -6.21
CA ASP A 102 6.64 14.04 -6.30
C ASP A 102 7.50 14.72 -5.21
N ALA A 103 8.06 13.97 -4.25
CA ALA A 103 8.91 14.51 -3.19
C ALA A 103 10.37 14.64 -3.65
N ASP A 104 11.01 15.76 -3.32
CA ASP A 104 12.44 16.01 -3.65
C ASP A 104 13.38 15.09 -2.86
N VAL A 105 12.99 14.73 -1.62
CA VAL A 105 13.80 13.93 -0.69
C VAL A 105 12.91 12.98 0.09
N ILE A 106 13.33 11.73 0.24
CA ILE A 106 12.68 10.73 1.07
C ILE A 106 13.52 10.41 2.29
N ILE A 107 12.90 10.52 3.48
CA ILE A 107 13.46 10.06 4.75
C ILE A 107 12.61 8.88 5.21
N SER A 108 13.19 7.70 5.28
CA SER A 108 12.49 6.49 5.72
C SER A 108 12.70 6.25 7.21
N MET A 109 11.63 6.34 8.00
CA MET A 109 11.63 6.01 9.43
C MET A 109 11.12 4.59 9.63
N ASN A 110 11.94 3.74 10.25
CA ASN A 110 11.71 2.30 10.25
C ASN A 110 11.65 1.73 11.66
N HIS A 111 10.65 0.89 11.91
CA HIS A 111 10.59 0.01 13.06
C HIS A 111 11.16 -1.36 12.65
N PHE A 112 12.32 -1.72 13.18
CA PHE A 112 12.94 -3.02 12.94
C PHE A 112 12.26 -4.09 13.80
N LYS A 113 11.74 -5.14 13.16
CA LYS A 113 11.04 -6.24 13.84
C LYS A 113 11.10 -7.54 13.03
N GLY A 114 10.85 -8.67 13.69
CA GLY A 114 10.64 -9.96 13.02
C GLY A 114 9.42 -9.93 12.09
N HIS A 115 9.45 -10.75 11.03
CA HIS A 115 8.35 -10.90 10.08
C HIS A 115 8.31 -12.30 9.49
N GLU A 116 7.13 -12.94 9.50
CA GLU A 116 6.93 -14.33 9.08
C GLU A 116 7.30 -14.60 7.61
N GLY A 117 6.94 -13.70 6.68
CA GLY A 117 7.15 -13.88 5.26
C GLY A 117 8.48 -13.32 4.72
N THR A 118 9.19 -12.46 5.50
CA THR A 118 10.41 -11.79 5.03
C THR A 118 11.59 -11.93 6.00
N GLY A 119 11.45 -12.78 7.03
CA GLY A 119 12.41 -12.92 8.12
C GLY A 119 12.37 -11.73 9.07
N PHE A 120 12.56 -10.52 8.56
CA PHE A 120 12.41 -9.27 9.31
C PHE A 120 11.78 -8.15 8.46
N GLY A 121 11.25 -7.13 9.12
CA GLY A 121 10.80 -5.88 8.52
C GLY A 121 11.67 -4.72 8.99
N GLY A 122 12.12 -3.91 8.06
CA GLY A 122 12.97 -2.74 8.31
C GLY A 122 12.91 -1.78 7.12
N ALA A 123 14.03 -1.15 6.76
CA ALA A 123 14.09 -0.12 5.72
C ALA A 123 13.61 -0.61 4.35
N ILE A 124 14.16 -1.72 3.84
CA ILE A 124 13.78 -2.25 2.52
C ILE A 124 12.29 -2.55 2.44
N LYS A 125 11.71 -3.15 3.48
CA LYS A 125 10.27 -3.42 3.52
C LYS A 125 9.45 -2.14 3.60
N ASN A 126 9.87 -1.17 4.41
CA ASN A 126 9.16 0.12 4.55
C ASN A 126 9.19 0.91 3.25
N ILE A 127 10.29 0.87 2.51
CA ILE A 127 10.43 1.54 1.21
C ILE A 127 9.79 0.67 0.11
N GLY A 128 10.26 -0.54 -0.13
CA GLY A 128 9.81 -1.38 -1.24
C GLY A 128 8.32 -1.70 -1.18
N MET A 129 7.87 -2.41 -0.13
CA MET A 129 6.45 -2.71 0.04
C MET A 129 5.64 -1.48 0.40
N GLY A 130 6.16 -0.62 1.29
CA GLY A 130 5.43 0.52 1.84
C GLY A 130 5.15 1.62 0.81
N CYS A 131 6.07 1.89 -0.12
CA CYS A 131 5.90 2.92 -1.16
C CYS A 131 5.17 2.42 -2.41
N GLY A 132 5.07 1.10 -2.60
CA GLY A 132 4.27 0.54 -3.69
C GLY A 132 2.80 0.97 -3.60
N SER A 133 2.20 1.34 -4.73
CA SER A 133 0.76 1.51 -4.84
C SER A 133 0.02 0.19 -4.57
N ARG A 134 -1.30 0.20 -4.57
CA ARG A 134 -2.08 -1.05 -4.47
C ARG A 134 -1.71 -2.05 -5.55
N ALA A 135 -1.56 -1.61 -6.80
CA ALA A 135 -1.14 -2.48 -7.90
C ALA A 135 0.30 -2.97 -7.72
N GLY A 136 1.20 -2.11 -7.25
CA GLY A 136 2.58 -2.48 -6.92
C GLY A 136 2.66 -3.52 -5.81
N LYS A 137 1.92 -3.32 -4.72
CA LYS A 137 1.83 -4.30 -3.64
C LYS A 137 1.30 -5.66 -4.12
N MET A 138 0.30 -5.62 -5.03
CA MET A 138 -0.27 -6.84 -5.59
C MET A 138 0.72 -7.59 -6.48
N GLU A 139 1.51 -6.88 -7.30
CA GLU A 139 2.58 -7.46 -8.12
C GLU A 139 3.68 -8.11 -7.28
N MET A 140 4.02 -7.52 -6.13
CA MET A 140 5.00 -8.11 -5.22
C MET A 140 4.47 -9.38 -4.55
N HIS A 141 3.21 -9.39 -4.11
CA HIS A 141 2.61 -10.51 -3.37
C HIS A 141 2.13 -11.67 -4.24
N SER A 142 1.94 -11.46 -5.55
CA SER A 142 1.31 -12.44 -6.42
C SER A 142 1.72 -12.24 -7.88
N SER A 143 1.00 -12.90 -8.78
CA SER A 143 1.05 -12.62 -10.22
C SER A 143 0.45 -11.26 -10.61
N GLY A 144 0.04 -10.45 -9.63
CA GLY A 144 -0.56 -9.13 -9.84
C GLY A 144 -2.06 -9.15 -10.14
N LYS A 145 -2.76 -10.28 -9.91
CA LYS A 145 -4.20 -10.41 -10.19
C LYS A 145 -4.95 -10.95 -8.98
N PRO A 146 -6.08 -10.34 -8.58
CA PRO A 146 -6.83 -10.75 -7.41
C PRO A 146 -7.73 -11.96 -7.70
N ASN A 147 -8.08 -12.68 -6.63
CA ASN A 147 -9.07 -13.74 -6.62
C ASN A 147 -10.32 -13.34 -5.83
N VAL A 148 -11.45 -13.97 -6.15
CA VAL A 148 -12.71 -13.86 -5.39
C VAL A 148 -12.82 -15.02 -4.41
N ILE A 149 -13.25 -14.73 -3.19
CA ILE A 149 -13.68 -15.70 -2.19
C ILE A 149 -15.22 -15.72 -2.24
N PRO A 150 -15.83 -16.72 -2.89
CA PRO A 150 -17.27 -16.72 -3.16
C PRO A 150 -18.14 -16.65 -1.91
N GLU A 151 -17.68 -17.26 -0.80
CA GLU A 151 -18.39 -17.31 0.50
C GLU A 151 -18.57 -15.93 1.09
N HIS A 152 -17.61 -15.03 0.88
CA HIS A 152 -17.68 -13.65 1.35
C HIS A 152 -18.48 -12.73 0.42
N CYS A 153 -18.72 -13.14 -0.83
CA CYS A 153 -19.39 -12.30 -1.82
C CYS A 153 -20.87 -12.09 -1.49
N LYS A 154 -21.26 -10.83 -1.24
CA LYS A 154 -22.66 -10.40 -0.96
C LYS A 154 -23.40 -9.90 -2.20
N LYS A 155 -22.90 -10.16 -3.40
CA LYS A 155 -23.58 -9.83 -4.69
C LYS A 155 -23.89 -8.33 -4.86
N CYS A 156 -23.13 -7.43 -4.22
CA CYS A 156 -23.41 -5.99 -4.18
C CYS A 156 -23.06 -5.22 -5.46
N LYS A 157 -22.45 -5.87 -6.45
CA LYS A 157 -22.07 -5.33 -7.78
C LYS A 157 -21.01 -4.22 -7.78
N GLN A 158 -20.49 -3.77 -6.65
CA GLN A 158 -19.55 -2.65 -6.58
C GLN A 158 -18.25 -2.92 -7.36
N CYS A 159 -17.73 -4.14 -7.27
CA CYS A 159 -16.50 -4.52 -7.98
C CYS A 159 -16.68 -4.51 -9.51
N ILE A 160 -17.86 -4.86 -10.01
CA ILE A 160 -18.17 -4.78 -11.46
C ILE A 160 -18.20 -3.31 -11.90
N LYS A 161 -18.90 -2.46 -11.14
CA LYS A 161 -19.04 -1.03 -11.48
C LYS A 161 -17.69 -0.30 -11.49
N ILE A 162 -16.76 -0.67 -10.62
CA ILE A 162 -15.45 -0.02 -10.52
C ILE A 162 -14.43 -0.55 -11.54
N CYS A 163 -14.68 -1.70 -12.16
CA CYS A 163 -13.74 -2.33 -13.07
C CYS A 163 -13.75 -1.66 -14.44
N ALA A 164 -12.79 -0.79 -14.71
CA ALA A 164 -12.65 -0.10 -15.99
C ALA A 164 -12.32 -1.03 -17.18
N HIS A 165 -11.90 -2.27 -16.91
CA HIS A 165 -11.47 -3.24 -17.93
C HIS A 165 -12.54 -4.32 -18.21
N GLY A 166 -13.72 -4.23 -17.59
CA GLY A 166 -14.78 -5.22 -17.76
C GLY A 166 -14.35 -6.65 -17.39
N ALA A 167 -13.36 -6.78 -16.50
CA ALA A 167 -12.79 -8.07 -16.12
C ALA A 167 -13.62 -8.81 -15.05
N ILE A 168 -14.71 -8.21 -14.55
CA ILE A 168 -15.50 -8.81 -13.46
C ILE A 168 -16.94 -9.01 -13.92
N SER A 169 -17.44 -10.22 -13.79
CA SER A 169 -18.80 -10.64 -14.08
C SER A 169 -19.39 -11.42 -12.90
N TYR A 170 -20.60 -11.94 -13.06
CA TYR A 170 -21.22 -12.90 -12.15
C TYR A 170 -21.27 -14.28 -12.74
N ASN A 171 -21.10 -15.30 -11.91
CA ASN A 171 -21.43 -16.67 -12.22
C ASN A 171 -22.95 -16.92 -12.07
N GLU A 172 -23.39 -18.13 -12.34
CA GLU A 172 -24.80 -18.56 -12.26
C GLU A 172 -25.38 -18.38 -10.85
N GLU A 173 -24.55 -18.50 -9.81
CA GLU A 173 -24.94 -18.26 -8.41
C GLU A 173 -25.02 -16.78 -8.06
N GLY A 174 -24.70 -15.87 -8.99
CA GLY A 174 -24.65 -14.42 -8.77
C GLY A 174 -23.44 -13.97 -7.94
N LYS A 175 -22.40 -14.80 -7.80
CA LYS A 175 -21.14 -14.41 -7.16
C LYS A 175 -20.20 -13.78 -8.18
N ALA A 176 -19.38 -12.84 -7.73
CA ALA A 176 -18.40 -12.21 -8.60
C ALA A 176 -17.34 -13.22 -9.05
N VAL A 177 -16.92 -13.13 -10.30
CA VAL A 177 -15.77 -13.84 -10.88
C VAL A 177 -14.89 -12.87 -11.65
N ILE A 178 -13.59 -13.13 -11.69
CA ILE A 178 -12.60 -12.27 -12.35
C ILE A 178 -12.00 -13.03 -13.54
N ASP A 179 -12.15 -12.47 -14.72
CA ASP A 179 -11.43 -12.94 -15.92
C ASP A 179 -10.01 -12.40 -15.87
N HIS A 180 -9.06 -13.27 -15.55
CA HIS A 180 -7.64 -12.91 -15.45
C HIS A 180 -7.01 -12.51 -16.79
N ASN A 181 -7.60 -12.86 -17.94
CA ASN A 181 -7.10 -12.41 -19.24
C ASN A 181 -7.40 -10.91 -19.48
N LYS A 182 -8.49 -10.41 -18.91
CA LYS A 182 -8.87 -8.99 -18.97
C LYS A 182 -8.36 -8.18 -17.77
N CYS A 183 -8.01 -8.86 -16.68
CA CYS A 183 -7.57 -8.18 -15.44
C CYS A 183 -6.15 -7.63 -15.60
N VAL A 184 -5.98 -6.33 -15.35
CA VAL A 184 -4.68 -5.63 -15.39
C VAL A 184 -4.04 -5.48 -14.01
N GLY A 185 -4.62 -6.05 -12.96
CA GLY A 185 -4.03 -6.05 -11.61
C GLY A 185 -4.08 -4.70 -10.86
N CYS A 186 -4.91 -3.74 -11.24
CA CYS A 186 -4.98 -2.41 -10.60
C CYS A 186 -5.51 -2.42 -9.15
N GLY A 187 -6.11 -3.52 -8.68
CA GLY A 187 -6.59 -3.69 -7.30
C GLY A 187 -7.79 -2.84 -6.87
N ARG A 188 -8.42 -2.05 -7.76
CA ARG A 188 -9.60 -1.23 -7.42
C ARG A 188 -10.75 -2.03 -6.81
N CYS A 189 -10.96 -3.25 -7.32
CA CYS A 189 -11.99 -4.17 -6.81
C CYS A 189 -11.72 -4.63 -5.38
N ILE A 190 -10.46 -4.78 -4.98
CA ILE A 190 -10.08 -5.06 -3.59
C ILE A 190 -10.46 -3.85 -2.71
N GLY A 191 -10.08 -2.63 -3.15
CA GLY A 191 -10.33 -1.40 -2.40
C GLY A 191 -11.81 -1.09 -2.18
N ILE A 192 -12.70 -1.47 -3.12
CA ILE A 192 -14.14 -1.19 -3.03
C ILE A 192 -14.92 -2.29 -2.30
N CYS A 193 -14.34 -3.48 -2.12
CA CYS A 193 -15.06 -4.60 -1.51
C CYS A 193 -15.11 -4.46 0.02
N ASN A 194 -16.27 -4.07 0.56
CA ASN A 194 -16.50 -3.94 2.00
C ASN A 194 -16.67 -5.29 2.71
N PHE A 195 -16.75 -6.40 1.96
CA PHE A 195 -16.96 -7.75 2.49
C PHE A 195 -15.70 -8.61 2.40
N ASP A 196 -14.57 -8.02 1.96
CA ASP A 196 -13.30 -8.71 1.78
C ASP A 196 -13.38 -9.99 0.94
N ALA A 197 -14.33 -9.99 0.00
CA ALA A 197 -14.53 -11.09 -0.92
C ALA A 197 -13.50 -11.09 -2.07
N ILE A 198 -12.69 -10.05 -2.23
CA ILE A 198 -11.67 -9.96 -3.28
C ILE A 198 -10.33 -9.71 -2.61
N LYS A 199 -9.37 -10.61 -2.82
CA LYS A 199 -8.06 -10.58 -2.19
C LYS A 199 -6.94 -10.85 -3.20
N SER A 200 -5.73 -10.39 -2.86
CA SER A 200 -4.51 -10.89 -3.49
C SER A 200 -4.32 -12.35 -3.06
N PRO A 201 -3.96 -13.27 -3.95
CA PRO A 201 -3.77 -14.68 -3.61
C PRO A 201 -2.58 -14.92 -2.66
N ASN A 202 -1.64 -13.98 -2.53
CA ASN A 202 -0.40 -14.15 -1.74
C ASN A 202 0.32 -15.47 -2.09
N ASP A 203 0.33 -15.83 -3.36
CA ASP A 203 0.88 -17.08 -3.87
C ASP A 203 2.37 -16.99 -4.25
N GLN A 204 2.98 -15.82 -4.02
CA GLN A 204 4.39 -15.61 -4.31
C GLN A 204 5.26 -16.26 -3.23
N ALA A 205 6.22 -17.10 -3.63
CA ALA A 205 7.21 -17.66 -2.72
C ALA A 205 7.99 -16.56 -1.99
N ALA A 206 8.37 -16.81 -0.73
CA ALA A 206 8.96 -15.78 0.13
C ALA A 206 10.27 -15.19 -0.43
N ASP A 207 11.09 -15.99 -1.10
CA ASP A 207 12.32 -15.55 -1.75
C ASP A 207 12.06 -14.58 -2.91
N ILE A 208 11.07 -14.87 -3.76
CA ILE A 208 10.67 -14.00 -4.87
C ILE A 208 10.02 -12.72 -4.35
N LEU A 209 9.18 -12.82 -3.31
CA LEU A 209 8.62 -11.65 -2.64
C LEU A 209 9.72 -10.71 -2.13
N ASN A 210 10.76 -11.27 -1.48
CA ASN A 210 11.89 -10.49 -0.96
C ASN A 210 12.68 -9.79 -2.08
N LYS A 211 12.94 -10.50 -3.18
CA LYS A 211 13.62 -9.95 -4.36
C LYS A 211 12.81 -8.82 -4.99
N LYS A 212 11.51 -9.04 -5.26
CA LYS A 212 10.61 -7.99 -5.76
C LYS A 212 10.56 -6.77 -4.85
N MET A 213 10.52 -6.96 -3.51
CA MET A 213 10.55 -5.83 -2.58
C MET A 213 11.87 -5.04 -2.66
N ALA A 214 13.00 -5.72 -2.79
CA ALA A 214 14.30 -5.05 -2.96
C ALA A 214 14.34 -4.23 -4.26
N GLU A 215 13.83 -4.80 -5.35
CA GLU A 215 13.73 -4.10 -6.63
C GLU A 215 12.75 -2.92 -6.58
N TYR A 216 11.62 -3.05 -5.87
CA TYR A 216 10.72 -1.93 -5.60
C TYR A 216 11.36 -0.83 -4.73
N ALA A 217 12.22 -1.21 -3.78
CA ALA A 217 12.96 -0.23 -3.00
C ALA A 217 13.94 0.58 -3.88
N LEU A 218 14.57 -0.07 -4.86
CA LEU A 218 15.43 0.59 -5.84
C LEU A 218 14.68 1.66 -6.67
N ALA A 219 13.38 1.44 -6.94
CA ALA A 219 12.57 2.41 -7.68
C ALA A 219 12.33 3.73 -6.93
N VAL A 220 12.59 3.76 -5.63
CA VAL A 220 12.30 4.90 -4.74
C VAL A 220 13.58 5.67 -4.37
N VAL A 221 14.73 5.01 -4.43
CA VAL A 221 16.03 5.58 -4.06
C VAL A 221 16.92 5.79 -5.28
#